data_57c758039334643ff77d16eb44e88345
#
_entry.id   57c758039334643ff77d16eb44e88345
#
_cell.length_a   1.000
_cell.length_b   1.000
_cell.length_c   1.000
_cell.angle_alpha   90.00
_cell.angle_beta   90.00
_cell.angle_gamma   90.00
#
_symmetry.space_group_name_H-M   'P 1'
#
loop_
_entity.id
_entity.type
_entity.pdbx_description
1 polymer ?
#
loop_
_entity_poly.entity_id
_entity_poly.type
_entity_poly.pdbx_seq_one_letter_code
_entity_poly.pdbx_strand_id
1 'polypeptide(L)'
;MKILIVDDSRLVRIKLKAELFDRGHTVIEARDGEEALRRIADKKPDAVFLDIILPKLDGCTVLRSLRKTHPKLPVVMLSTAASEENIACANEHNALMFIQKPYADDEITAALAKMRQTMEAQ
;
A
#
# COMPACT_ATOMS: atom_id res chain seq x y z
N MET A 1 7.14 3.64 -11.56
CA MET A 1 6.32 4.38 -10.59
C MET A 1 7.10 4.62 -9.30
N LYS A 2 6.75 5.63 -8.57
CA LYS A 2 7.25 5.87 -7.21
C LYS A 2 6.25 5.23 -6.24
N ILE A 3 6.67 4.21 -5.52
CA ILE A 3 5.79 3.38 -4.69
C ILE A 3 6.18 3.47 -3.22
N LEU A 4 5.20 3.76 -2.37
CA LEU A 4 5.38 3.74 -0.93
C LEU A 4 5.02 2.36 -0.38
N ILE A 5 5.90 1.80 0.43
CA ILE A 5 5.66 0.56 1.18
C ILE A 5 5.48 0.93 2.64
N VAL A 6 4.34 0.57 3.21
CA VAL A 6 4.03 0.81 4.63
C VAL A 6 3.88 -0.52 5.35
N ASP A 7 4.86 -0.87 6.16
CA ASP A 7 4.90 -2.12 6.91
C ASP A 7 5.88 -1.94 8.07
N ASP A 8 5.53 -2.41 9.26
CA ASP A 8 6.42 -2.32 10.41
C ASP A 8 7.53 -3.38 10.41
N SER A 9 7.39 -4.42 9.60
CA SER A 9 8.41 -5.45 9.44
C SER A 9 9.49 -5.02 8.47
N ARG A 10 10.71 -4.86 9.00
CA ARG A 10 11.86 -4.51 8.16
C ARG A 10 12.12 -5.57 7.09
N LEU A 11 11.97 -6.85 7.44
CA LEU A 11 12.20 -7.96 6.49
C LEU A 11 11.20 -7.91 5.32
N VAL A 12 9.93 -7.63 5.61
CA VAL A 12 8.91 -7.48 4.56
C VAL A 12 9.25 -6.31 3.66
N ARG A 13 9.64 -5.16 4.24
CA ARG A 13 10.01 -3.99 3.44
C ARG A 13 11.22 -4.28 2.56
N ILE A 14 12.25 -4.93 3.09
CA ILE A 14 13.46 -5.27 2.32
C ILE A 14 13.10 -6.17 1.13
N LYS A 15 12.32 -7.21 1.36
CA LYS A 15 11.93 -8.16 0.31
C LYS A 15 11.09 -7.48 -0.77
N LEU A 16 10.05 -6.76 -0.37
CA LEU A 16 9.16 -6.10 -1.31
C LEU A 16 9.87 -4.98 -2.07
N LYS A 17 10.73 -4.23 -1.39
CA LYS A 17 11.55 -3.19 -2.02
C LYS A 17 12.44 -3.77 -3.13
N ALA A 18 13.10 -4.89 -2.86
CA ALA A 18 13.94 -5.55 -3.86
C ALA A 18 13.12 -5.98 -5.08
N GLU A 19 11.96 -6.58 -4.85
CA GLU A 19 11.07 -7.03 -5.93
C GLU A 19 10.58 -5.86 -6.79
N LEU A 20 10.22 -4.74 -6.16
CA LEU A 20 9.75 -3.56 -6.89
C LEU A 20 10.91 -2.87 -7.62
N PHE A 21 12.06 -2.78 -6.99
CA PHE A 21 13.27 -2.21 -7.61
C PHE A 21 13.66 -3.00 -8.86
N ASP A 22 13.63 -4.33 -8.78
CA ASP A 22 13.97 -5.19 -9.93
C ASP A 22 13.00 -5.00 -11.10
N ARG A 23 11.79 -4.53 -10.83
CA ARG A 23 10.79 -4.23 -11.87
C ARG A 23 10.84 -2.76 -12.33
N GLY A 24 11.88 -2.02 -11.92
CA GLY A 24 12.12 -0.65 -12.40
C GLY A 24 11.40 0.45 -11.63
N HIS A 25 10.90 0.17 -10.43
CA HIS A 25 10.20 1.17 -9.63
C HIS A 25 11.10 1.84 -8.59
N THR A 26 10.80 3.08 -8.26
CA THR A 26 11.40 3.80 -7.14
C THR A 26 10.59 3.51 -5.88
N VAL A 27 11.27 3.22 -4.78
CA VAL A 27 10.61 2.80 -3.54
C VAL A 27 10.86 3.78 -2.41
N ILE A 28 9.79 4.09 -1.67
CA ILE A 28 9.81 4.87 -0.45
C ILE A 28 9.26 3.96 0.66
N GLU A 29 9.76 4.09 1.88
CA GLU A 29 9.35 3.24 2.99
C GLU A 29 8.77 4.05 4.14
N ALA A 30 7.80 3.45 4.84
CA ALA A 30 7.28 3.93 6.11
C ALA A 30 7.08 2.74 7.05
N ARG A 31 7.35 2.93 8.34
CA ARG A 31 7.29 1.87 9.36
C ARG A 31 6.00 1.88 10.17
N ASP A 32 5.26 2.97 10.13
CA ASP A 32 4.02 3.15 10.90
C ASP A 32 3.07 4.08 10.15
N GLY A 33 1.84 4.16 10.68
CA GLY A 33 0.79 4.92 10.01
C GLY A 33 1.02 6.42 9.96
N GLU A 34 1.65 6.99 11.00
CA GLU A 34 1.96 8.43 11.01
C GLU A 34 3.03 8.76 9.97
N GLU A 35 4.08 7.95 9.92
CA GLU A 35 5.13 8.12 8.91
C GLU A 35 4.55 7.96 7.50
N ALA A 36 3.61 7.02 7.31
CA ALA A 36 2.96 6.81 6.03
C ALA A 36 2.27 8.11 5.55
N LEU A 37 1.49 8.74 6.40
CA LEU A 37 0.80 9.98 6.04
C LEU A 37 1.79 11.11 5.72
N ARG A 38 2.88 11.23 6.49
CA ARG A 38 3.93 12.21 6.20
C ARG A 38 4.59 11.95 4.85
N ARG A 39 4.92 10.69 4.55
CA ARG A 39 5.55 10.32 3.27
C ARG A 39 4.64 10.59 2.08
N ILE A 40 3.35 10.34 2.23
CA ILE A 40 2.37 10.63 1.16
C ILE A 40 2.34 12.12 0.87
N ALA A 41 2.32 12.96 1.90
CA ALA A 41 2.32 14.42 1.74
C ALA A 41 3.62 14.95 1.15
N ASP A 42 4.78 14.47 1.65
CA ASP A 42 6.09 14.99 1.27
C ASP A 42 6.61 14.44 -0.05
N LYS A 43 6.48 13.15 -0.26
CA LYS A 43 7.09 12.44 -1.39
C LYS A 43 6.15 12.21 -2.55
N LYS A 44 4.85 12.36 -2.33
CA LYS A 44 3.82 12.22 -3.37
C LYS A 44 3.97 10.93 -4.18
N PRO A 45 3.88 9.76 -3.55
CA PRO A 45 4.01 8.50 -4.27
C PRO A 45 2.89 8.33 -5.30
N ASP A 46 3.15 7.55 -6.32
CA ASP A 46 2.17 7.22 -7.35
C ASP A 46 1.22 6.12 -6.89
N ALA A 47 1.67 5.27 -5.96
CA ALA A 47 0.90 4.14 -5.45
C ALA A 47 1.44 3.71 -4.09
N VAL A 48 0.63 2.96 -3.34
CA VAL A 48 0.95 2.54 -1.98
C VAL A 48 0.63 1.06 -1.76
N PHE A 49 1.58 0.32 -1.17
CA PHE A 49 1.32 -0.97 -0.52
C PHE A 49 1.21 -0.70 0.97
N LEU A 50 0.08 -1.02 1.57
CA LEU A 50 -0.25 -0.61 2.93
C LEU A 50 -0.67 -1.81 3.78
N ASP A 51 0.10 -2.09 4.84
CA ASP A 51 -0.29 -3.08 5.83
C ASP A 51 -1.39 -2.52 6.72
N ILE A 52 -2.23 -3.39 7.23
CA ILE A 52 -3.32 -3.02 8.15
C ILE A 52 -2.82 -2.93 9.59
N ILE A 53 -2.03 -3.91 10.02
CA ILE A 53 -1.55 -3.96 11.41
C ILE A 53 -0.26 -3.15 11.52
N LEU A 54 -0.38 -1.91 11.98
CA LEU A 54 0.72 -0.96 12.10
C LEU A 54 0.74 -0.34 13.49
N PRO A 55 1.93 0.05 13.99
CA PRO A 55 2.02 0.89 15.18
C PRO A 55 1.42 2.28 14.93
N LYS A 56 1.01 2.95 16.00
CA LYS A 56 0.49 4.32 16.03
C LYS A 56 -0.87 4.45 15.37
N LEU A 57 -0.94 4.34 14.04
CA LEU A 57 -2.20 4.35 13.28
C LEU A 57 -2.26 3.07 12.44
N ASP A 58 -3.34 2.30 12.57
CA ASP A 58 -3.51 1.11 11.73
C ASP A 58 -3.76 1.49 10.26
N GLY A 59 -3.64 0.49 9.39
CA GLY A 59 -3.76 0.72 7.95
C GLY A 59 -5.14 1.20 7.51
N CYS A 60 -6.21 0.77 8.18
CA CYS A 60 -7.55 1.25 7.87
C CYS A 60 -7.71 2.74 8.18
N THR A 61 -7.16 3.18 9.30
CA THR A 61 -7.16 4.59 9.69
C THR A 61 -6.35 5.42 8.69
N VAL A 62 -5.19 4.90 8.26
CA VAL A 62 -4.36 5.55 7.24
C VAL A 62 -5.14 5.66 5.93
N LEU A 63 -5.75 4.59 5.46
CA LEU A 63 -6.51 4.58 4.21
C LEU A 63 -7.67 5.58 4.28
N ARG A 64 -8.43 5.59 5.36
CA ARG A 64 -9.52 6.54 5.56
C ARG A 64 -9.04 7.98 5.51
N SER A 65 -7.92 8.26 6.20
CA SER A 65 -7.32 9.60 6.23
C SER A 65 -6.86 10.04 4.84
N LEU A 66 -6.12 9.20 4.15
CA LEU A 66 -5.56 9.60 2.86
C LEU A 66 -6.64 9.78 1.79
N ARG A 67 -7.78 9.11 1.91
CA ARG A 67 -8.89 9.30 0.97
C ARG A 67 -9.50 10.69 1.01
N LYS A 68 -9.36 11.41 2.10
CA LYS A 68 -9.84 12.80 2.21
C LYS A 68 -9.05 13.75 1.33
N THR A 69 -7.75 13.49 1.18
CA THR A 69 -6.84 14.35 0.42
C THR A 69 -6.39 13.74 -0.89
N HIS A 70 -6.42 12.42 -0.99
CA HIS A 70 -5.94 11.66 -2.15
C HIS A 70 -6.98 10.63 -2.56
N PRO A 71 -8.14 11.07 -3.10
CA PRO A 71 -9.25 10.15 -3.39
C PRO A 71 -8.94 9.12 -4.48
N LYS A 72 -7.95 9.39 -5.32
CA LYS A 72 -7.61 8.52 -6.46
C LYS A 72 -6.27 7.82 -6.34
N LEU A 73 -5.56 8.00 -5.23
CA LEU A 73 -4.26 7.34 -5.02
C LEU A 73 -4.46 5.82 -4.99
N PRO A 74 -3.82 5.06 -5.89
CA PRO A 74 -3.92 3.61 -5.87
C PRO A 74 -3.31 3.03 -4.60
N VAL A 75 -4.10 2.25 -3.85
CA VAL A 75 -3.65 1.60 -2.62
C VAL A 75 -3.99 0.12 -2.70
N VAL A 76 -2.98 -0.72 -2.47
CA VAL A 76 -3.14 -2.16 -2.32
C VAL A 76 -2.89 -2.49 -0.85
N MET A 77 -3.87 -3.11 -0.20
CA MET A 77 -3.74 -3.57 1.18
C MET A 77 -2.96 -4.89 1.19
N LEU A 78 -2.05 -5.04 2.14
CA LEU A 78 -1.16 -6.20 2.22
C LEU A 78 -1.05 -6.60 3.69
N SER A 79 -1.69 -7.69 4.11
CA SER A 79 -1.78 -8.02 5.53
C SER A 79 -1.95 -9.50 5.82
N THR A 80 -1.55 -9.92 7.04
CA THR A 80 -1.89 -11.23 7.60
C THR A 80 -3.30 -11.24 8.17
N ALA A 81 -3.91 -10.07 8.39
CA ALA A 81 -5.20 -9.91 9.06
C ALA A 81 -6.35 -9.76 8.08
N ALA A 82 -6.74 -10.86 7.40
CA ALA A 82 -7.82 -10.87 6.42
C ALA A 82 -9.19 -11.09 7.09
N SER A 83 -9.53 -10.29 8.10
CA SER A 83 -10.85 -10.34 8.73
C SER A 83 -11.90 -9.66 7.85
N GLU A 84 -13.17 -9.99 8.10
CA GLU A 84 -14.28 -9.34 7.39
C GLU A 84 -14.26 -7.82 7.56
N GLU A 85 -13.91 -7.34 8.77
CA GLU A 85 -13.81 -5.91 9.07
C GLU A 85 -12.72 -5.23 8.23
N ASN A 86 -11.57 -5.87 8.11
CA ASN A 86 -10.44 -5.32 7.35
C ASN A 86 -10.73 -5.31 5.85
N ILE A 87 -11.35 -6.37 5.36
CA ILE A 87 -11.76 -6.44 3.94
C ILE A 87 -12.83 -5.40 3.65
N ALA A 88 -13.81 -5.23 4.54
CA ALA A 88 -14.85 -4.22 4.39
C ALA A 88 -14.26 -2.81 4.37
N CYS A 89 -13.28 -2.53 5.25
CA CYS A 89 -12.58 -1.24 5.26
C CYS A 89 -11.90 -0.97 3.91
N ALA A 90 -11.20 -1.97 3.38
CA ALA A 90 -10.52 -1.84 2.09
C ALA A 90 -11.51 -1.52 0.97
N ASN A 91 -12.63 -2.24 0.92
CA ASN A 91 -13.68 -2.03 -0.08
C ASN A 91 -14.37 -0.69 0.07
N GLU A 92 -14.69 -0.29 1.29
CA GLU A 92 -15.37 0.96 1.60
C GLU A 92 -14.55 2.18 1.19
N HIS A 93 -13.22 2.09 1.31
CA HIS A 93 -12.31 3.19 0.99
C HIS A 93 -11.55 2.98 -0.32
N ASN A 94 -12.10 2.16 -1.19
CA ASN A 94 -11.63 1.98 -2.58
C ASN A 94 -10.17 1.53 -2.72
N ALA A 95 -9.73 0.60 -1.87
CA ALA A 95 -8.46 -0.08 -2.12
C ALA A 95 -8.58 -0.91 -3.40
N LEU A 96 -7.55 -0.95 -4.20
CA LEU A 96 -7.56 -1.70 -5.48
C LEU A 96 -7.61 -3.20 -5.26
N MET A 97 -6.90 -3.68 -4.25
CA MET A 97 -6.78 -5.10 -3.94
C MET A 97 -6.51 -5.28 -2.46
N PHE A 98 -6.86 -6.46 -1.96
CA PHE A 98 -6.45 -6.92 -0.64
C PHE A 98 -5.64 -8.21 -0.84
N ILE A 99 -4.36 -8.16 -0.56
CA ILE A 99 -3.46 -9.31 -0.69
C ILE A 99 -3.12 -9.85 0.70
N GLN A 100 -3.38 -11.12 0.92
CA GLN A 100 -3.05 -11.78 2.18
C GLN A 100 -1.59 -12.22 2.19
N LYS A 101 -0.89 -11.95 3.28
CA LYS A 101 0.47 -12.45 3.48
C LYS A 101 0.46 -13.91 3.96
N PRO A 102 1.43 -14.74 3.59
CA PRO A 102 2.50 -14.44 2.64
C PRO A 102 1.97 -14.33 1.20
N TYR A 103 2.51 -13.41 0.44
CA TYR A 103 2.08 -13.18 -0.92
C TYR A 103 2.97 -13.93 -1.92
N ALA A 104 2.40 -14.22 -3.10
CA ALA A 104 3.15 -14.78 -4.22
C ALA A 104 3.58 -13.68 -5.19
N ASP A 105 4.62 -13.94 -5.99
CA ASP A 105 5.15 -12.95 -6.95
C ASP A 105 4.11 -12.52 -7.98
N ASP A 106 3.24 -13.42 -8.42
CA ASP A 106 2.19 -13.10 -9.37
C ASP A 106 1.13 -12.15 -8.79
N GLU A 107 0.91 -12.17 -7.48
CA GLU A 107 0.01 -11.23 -6.82
C GLU A 107 0.59 -9.81 -6.85
N ILE A 108 1.89 -9.66 -6.66
CA ILE A 108 2.56 -8.37 -6.76
C ILE A 108 2.53 -7.88 -8.21
N THR A 109 2.77 -8.75 -9.17
CA THR A 109 2.68 -8.42 -10.59
C THR A 109 1.27 -7.93 -10.95
N ALA A 110 0.24 -8.62 -10.48
CA ALA A 110 -1.15 -8.22 -10.71
C ALA A 110 -1.48 -6.87 -10.06
N ALA A 111 -0.97 -6.63 -8.85
CA ALA A 111 -1.16 -5.36 -8.14
C ALA A 111 -0.54 -4.21 -8.91
N LEU A 112 0.69 -4.37 -9.39
CA LEU A 112 1.37 -3.34 -10.17
C LEU A 112 0.63 -3.03 -11.47
N ALA A 113 0.10 -4.04 -12.13
CA ALA A 113 -0.70 -3.86 -13.35
C ALA A 113 -1.95 -3.03 -13.07
N LYS A 114 -2.67 -3.33 -11.99
CA LYS A 114 -3.86 -2.56 -11.59
C LYS A 114 -3.52 -1.13 -11.21
N MET A 115 -2.44 -0.92 -10.48
CA MET A 115 -1.96 0.42 -10.12
C MET A 115 -1.70 1.26 -11.38
N ARG A 116 -1.00 0.68 -12.34
CA ARG A 116 -0.68 1.36 -13.61
C ARG A 116 -1.93 1.70 -14.41
N GLN A 117 -2.87 0.76 -14.52
CA GLN A 117 -4.15 0.98 -15.20
C GLN A 117 -4.94 2.13 -14.57
N THR A 118 -4.97 2.18 -13.25
CA THR A 118 -5.66 3.24 -12.50
C THR A 118 -5.04 4.60 -12.80
N MET A 119 -3.70 4.68 -12.83
CA MET A 119 -3.00 5.91 -13.16
C MET A 119 -3.28 6.37 -14.59
N GLU A 120 -3.27 5.44 -15.53
CA GLU A 120 -3.52 5.76 -16.96
C GLU A 120 -4.96 6.22 -17.20
N ALA A 121 -5.90 5.81 -16.36
CA ALA A 121 -7.31 6.17 -16.47
C ALA A 121 -7.65 7.54 -15.87
N GLN A 122 -6.71 8.16 -15.16
CA GLN A 122 -6.92 9.45 -14.50
C GLN A 122 -6.70 10.64 -15.42
#